data_7d0575aa5b462c60492bf0cdf8f45cae
#
_entry.id   7d0575aa5b462c60492bf0cdf8f45cae
#
_cell.length_a   1.000
_cell.length_b   1.000
_cell.length_c   1.000
_cell.angle_alpha   90.00
_cell.angle_beta   90.00
_cell.angle_gamma   90.00
#
_symmetry.space_group_name_H-M   'P 1'
#
loop_
_entity.id
_entity.type
_entity.pdbx_description
1 polymer ?
#
loop_
_entity_poly.entity_id
_entity_poly.type
_entity_poly.pdbx_seq_one_letter_code
_entity_poly.pdbx_strand_id
1 'polypeptide(L)'
;MTPKIVLTPEILSSREGVTNKLKDLYSTQIKLLSSKRDAKIPVVNHYVELLEQYEKQNEELHKLNPLDEGLSQESFIELLDNQLSVKVEELAKINSKLSFEDLSNLNAVYSDSIDRFFWDFHTNRITSTYTLKEYIDPEPLMKVHDARSIVEQSIQTTSQILSLNDYPVPKFEIDSIPLKVKCVAPHLIHIMFELFKNSTLPSISRKKPIIVRVTDEDGFVMFEIADRGGGMPDSSLDKIWQFHYTTSKISERDPIHGFGMGLPLCKVFADFNSGKLSMVNHEHFGVSVFLKIPRAFKD
;
A
#
# COMPACT_ATOMS: atom_id res chain seq x y z
N MET A 1 13.98 -11.88 -0.59
CA MET A 1 13.77 -11.35 -1.96
C MET A 1 12.28 -11.31 -2.17
N THR A 2 11.68 -10.12 -2.18
CA THR A 2 10.28 -9.93 -2.54
C THR A 2 10.13 -10.31 -4.02
N PRO A 3 9.18 -11.17 -4.41
CA PRO A 3 8.95 -11.45 -5.82
C PRO A 3 8.59 -10.13 -6.52
N LYS A 4 9.33 -9.77 -7.57
CA LYS A 4 8.97 -8.61 -8.39
C LYS A 4 7.57 -8.85 -8.95
N ILE A 5 6.66 -7.94 -8.66
CA ILE A 5 5.34 -7.91 -9.28
C ILE A 5 5.56 -7.58 -10.76
N VAL A 6 5.50 -8.58 -11.62
CA VAL A 6 5.65 -8.38 -13.07
C VAL A 6 4.29 -8.65 -13.70
N LEU A 7 3.58 -7.57 -14.03
CA LEU A 7 2.44 -7.62 -14.94
C LEU A 7 3.01 -7.37 -16.34
N THR A 8 3.11 -8.41 -17.16
CA THR A 8 3.57 -8.23 -18.54
C THR A 8 2.38 -7.92 -19.44
N PRO A 9 2.54 -7.04 -20.44
CA PRO A 9 1.47 -6.73 -21.42
C PRO A 9 0.87 -7.97 -22.08
N GLU A 10 1.67 -9.02 -22.27
CA GLU A 10 1.24 -10.27 -22.88
C GLU A 10 0.21 -11.03 -22.03
N ILE A 11 0.38 -11.05 -20.70
CA ILE A 11 -0.57 -11.70 -19.79
C ILE A 11 -1.91 -10.95 -19.78
N LEU A 12 -1.85 -9.62 -19.88
CA LEU A 12 -3.03 -8.74 -19.79
C LEU A 12 -3.72 -8.50 -21.14
N SER A 13 -3.17 -9.04 -22.23
CA SER A 13 -3.74 -8.85 -23.58
C SER A 13 -4.90 -9.78 -23.92
N SER A 14 -5.19 -10.80 -23.12
CA SER A 14 -6.23 -11.79 -23.39
C SER A 14 -7.06 -12.15 -22.15
N ARG A 15 -8.32 -12.55 -22.38
CA ARG A 15 -9.20 -13.10 -21.34
C ARG A 15 -8.58 -14.29 -20.63
N GLU A 16 -7.94 -15.18 -21.41
CA GLU A 16 -7.28 -16.38 -20.88
C GLU A 16 -6.09 -16.01 -20.00
N GLY A 17 -5.25 -15.09 -20.45
CA GLY A 17 -4.06 -14.63 -19.70
C GLY A 17 -4.44 -14.04 -18.34
N VAL A 18 -5.41 -13.10 -18.31
CA VAL A 18 -5.85 -12.49 -17.04
C VAL A 18 -6.54 -13.50 -16.13
N THR A 19 -7.37 -14.39 -16.69
CA THR A 19 -8.06 -15.43 -15.90
C THR A 19 -7.07 -16.39 -15.25
N ASN A 20 -6.08 -16.87 -16.00
CA ASN A 20 -5.05 -17.77 -15.48
C ASN A 20 -4.20 -17.08 -14.43
N LYS A 21 -3.82 -15.81 -14.64
CA LYS A 21 -3.07 -15.03 -13.66
C LYS A 21 -3.84 -14.86 -12.35
N LEU A 22 -5.14 -14.58 -12.41
CA LEU A 22 -5.99 -14.47 -11.23
C LEU A 22 -6.15 -15.80 -10.49
N LYS A 23 -6.34 -16.91 -11.22
CA LYS A 23 -6.39 -18.26 -10.62
C LYS A 23 -5.12 -18.58 -9.84
N ASP A 24 -3.94 -18.26 -10.40
CA ASP A 24 -2.65 -18.46 -9.72
C ASP A 24 -2.55 -17.60 -8.45
N LEU A 25 -2.93 -16.32 -8.54
CA LEU A 25 -2.90 -15.40 -7.41
C LEU A 25 -3.86 -15.84 -6.30
N TYR A 26 -5.08 -16.26 -6.65
CA TYR A 26 -6.07 -16.72 -5.68
C TYR A 26 -5.65 -18.06 -5.05
N SER A 27 -5.15 -18.98 -5.84
CA SER A 27 -4.61 -20.25 -5.33
C SER A 27 -3.44 -20.03 -4.37
N THR A 28 -2.58 -19.06 -4.67
CA THR A 28 -1.48 -18.65 -3.77
C THR A 28 -2.01 -18.07 -2.47
N GLN A 29 -3.04 -17.21 -2.55
CA GLN A 29 -3.66 -16.59 -1.38
C GLN A 29 -4.35 -17.63 -0.49
N ILE A 30 -5.07 -18.58 -1.10
CA ILE A 30 -5.72 -19.70 -0.40
C ILE A 30 -4.68 -20.55 0.34
N LYS A 31 -3.58 -20.92 -0.31
CA LYS A 31 -2.49 -21.68 0.33
C LYS A 31 -1.88 -20.92 1.50
N LEU A 32 -1.66 -19.62 1.33
CA LEU A 32 -1.10 -18.76 2.37
C LEU A 32 -2.01 -18.71 3.60
N LEU A 33 -3.30 -18.44 3.41
CA LEU A 33 -4.30 -18.37 4.49
C LEU A 33 -4.49 -19.75 5.16
N SER A 34 -4.59 -20.82 4.37
CA SER A 34 -4.73 -22.20 4.88
C SER A 34 -3.53 -22.61 5.74
N SER A 35 -2.33 -22.17 5.39
CA SER A 35 -1.11 -22.47 6.18
C SER A 35 -1.13 -21.84 7.57
N LYS A 36 -2.01 -20.90 7.83
CA LYS A 36 -2.17 -20.17 9.11
C LYS A 36 -3.46 -20.52 9.85
N ARG A 37 -4.23 -21.50 9.38
CA ARG A 37 -5.53 -21.89 9.98
C ARG A 37 -5.44 -22.21 11.47
N ASP A 38 -4.34 -22.81 11.90
CA ASP A 38 -4.11 -23.19 13.29
C ASP A 38 -3.30 -22.16 14.10
N ALA A 39 -3.04 -20.99 13.53
CA ALA A 39 -2.32 -19.93 14.24
C ALA A 39 -3.16 -19.42 15.41
N LYS A 40 -2.57 -19.46 16.62
CA LYS A 40 -3.21 -18.93 17.83
C LYS A 40 -2.94 -17.44 18.03
N ILE A 41 -2.97 -16.68 16.94
CA ILE A 41 -2.67 -15.25 16.94
C ILE A 41 -3.93 -14.53 16.43
N PRO A 42 -4.64 -13.78 17.28
CA PRO A 42 -5.93 -13.18 16.94
C PRO A 42 -5.91 -12.37 15.63
N VAL A 43 -4.89 -11.51 15.45
CA VAL A 43 -4.77 -10.73 14.21
C VAL A 43 -4.64 -11.63 12.98
N VAL A 44 -3.84 -12.69 13.02
CA VAL A 44 -3.69 -13.64 11.91
C VAL A 44 -5.00 -14.38 11.65
N ASN A 45 -5.77 -14.71 12.69
CA ASN A 45 -7.06 -15.38 12.54
C ASN A 45 -8.07 -14.53 11.77
N HIS A 46 -8.07 -13.20 11.95
CA HIS A 46 -8.93 -12.32 11.16
C HIS A 46 -8.62 -12.35 9.67
N TYR A 47 -7.34 -12.56 9.30
CA TYR A 47 -6.99 -12.80 7.90
C TYR A 47 -7.45 -14.17 7.42
N VAL A 48 -7.33 -15.21 8.26
CA VAL A 48 -7.80 -16.57 7.92
C VAL A 48 -9.31 -16.61 7.67
N GLU A 49 -10.10 -15.75 8.31
CA GLU A 49 -11.54 -15.64 8.04
C GLU A 49 -11.88 -15.25 6.59
N LEU A 50 -10.92 -14.71 5.85
CA LEU A 50 -11.10 -14.42 4.42
C LEU A 50 -10.96 -15.67 3.54
N LEU A 51 -10.53 -16.81 4.09
CA LEU A 51 -10.23 -18.02 3.31
C LEU A 51 -11.44 -18.48 2.49
N GLU A 52 -12.60 -18.60 3.10
CA GLU A 52 -13.84 -19.04 2.43
C GLU A 52 -14.21 -18.10 1.28
N GLN A 53 -13.96 -16.80 1.45
CA GLN A 53 -14.20 -15.80 0.41
C GLN A 53 -13.27 -16.01 -0.80
N TYR A 54 -11.97 -16.25 -0.55
CA TYR A 54 -11.01 -16.53 -1.62
C TYR A 54 -11.27 -17.88 -2.30
N GLU A 55 -11.67 -18.91 -1.55
CA GLU A 55 -12.08 -20.20 -2.11
C GLU A 55 -13.27 -20.04 -3.04
N LYS A 56 -14.30 -19.32 -2.61
CA LYS A 56 -15.49 -19.03 -3.45
C LYS A 56 -15.11 -18.27 -4.72
N GLN A 57 -14.33 -17.19 -4.60
CA GLN A 57 -13.87 -16.42 -5.75
C GLN A 57 -13.06 -17.25 -6.73
N ASN A 58 -12.19 -18.12 -6.22
CA ASN A 58 -11.40 -19.02 -7.06
C ASN A 58 -12.27 -20.07 -7.77
N GLU A 59 -13.30 -20.61 -7.11
CA GLU A 59 -14.28 -21.49 -7.74
C GLU A 59 -15.05 -20.79 -8.87
N GLU A 60 -15.48 -19.55 -8.67
CA GLU A 60 -16.14 -18.75 -9.70
C GLU A 60 -15.23 -18.52 -10.91
N LEU A 61 -13.97 -18.19 -10.69
CA LEU A 61 -12.97 -18.07 -11.76
C LEU A 61 -12.72 -19.39 -12.49
N HIS A 62 -12.78 -20.54 -11.82
CA HIS A 62 -12.60 -21.84 -12.47
C HIS A 62 -13.81 -22.25 -13.32
N LYS A 63 -15.02 -21.79 -12.97
CA LYS A 63 -16.24 -21.99 -13.79
C LYS A 63 -16.25 -21.10 -15.02
N LEU A 64 -15.52 -19.98 -14.99
CA LEU A 64 -15.43 -19.06 -16.10
C LEU A 64 -14.62 -19.69 -17.26
N ASN A 65 -15.25 -19.83 -18.42
CA ASN A 65 -14.57 -20.18 -19.65
C ASN A 65 -14.18 -18.90 -20.40
N PRO A 66 -12.90 -18.47 -20.38
CA PRO A 66 -12.49 -17.24 -21.04
C PRO A 66 -12.55 -17.31 -22.56
N LEU A 67 -12.66 -18.53 -23.13
CA LEU A 67 -12.75 -18.79 -24.57
C LEU A 67 -14.21 -18.97 -25.04
N ASP A 68 -15.19 -18.75 -24.17
CA ASP A 68 -16.61 -18.83 -24.53
C ASP A 68 -16.96 -17.70 -25.50
N GLU A 69 -17.26 -18.08 -26.76
CA GLU A 69 -17.66 -17.15 -27.82
C GLU A 69 -19.03 -16.49 -27.55
N GLY A 70 -19.87 -17.10 -26.71
CA GLY A 70 -21.16 -16.57 -26.30
C GLY A 70 -21.04 -15.48 -25.20
N LEU A 71 -19.90 -15.38 -24.53
CA LEU A 71 -19.65 -14.39 -23.49
C LEU A 71 -19.15 -13.08 -24.10
N SER A 72 -19.94 -12.00 -24.01
CA SER A 72 -19.51 -10.69 -24.52
C SER A 72 -18.32 -10.13 -23.71
N GLN A 73 -17.59 -9.16 -24.28
CA GLN A 73 -16.49 -8.51 -23.58
C GLN A 73 -16.97 -7.73 -22.36
N GLU A 74 -18.12 -7.07 -22.48
CA GLU A 74 -18.76 -6.31 -21.40
C GLU A 74 -19.15 -7.25 -20.24
N SER A 75 -19.79 -8.38 -20.53
CA SER A 75 -20.17 -9.36 -19.50
C SER A 75 -18.95 -10.00 -18.83
N PHE A 76 -17.86 -10.22 -19.58
CA PHE A 76 -16.63 -10.71 -18.99
C PHE A 76 -15.99 -9.67 -18.04
N ILE A 77 -15.98 -8.39 -18.43
CA ILE A 77 -15.48 -7.29 -17.61
C ILE A 77 -16.34 -7.16 -16.34
N GLU A 78 -17.67 -7.21 -16.45
CA GLU A 78 -18.58 -7.14 -15.30
C GLU A 78 -18.33 -8.25 -14.28
N LEU A 79 -18.09 -9.48 -14.74
CA LEU A 79 -17.70 -10.59 -13.85
C LEU A 79 -16.39 -10.31 -13.11
N LEU A 80 -15.40 -9.70 -13.78
CA LEU A 80 -14.14 -9.34 -13.16
C LEU A 80 -14.28 -8.16 -12.20
N ASP A 81 -15.11 -7.16 -12.52
CA ASP A 81 -15.34 -5.99 -11.67
C ASP A 81 -16.01 -6.39 -10.34
N ASN A 82 -16.91 -7.36 -10.37
CA ASN A 82 -17.47 -7.95 -9.14
C ASN A 82 -16.37 -8.55 -8.24
N GLN A 83 -15.33 -9.17 -8.81
CA GLN A 83 -14.18 -9.66 -8.04
C GLN A 83 -13.36 -8.51 -7.42
N LEU A 84 -13.26 -7.37 -8.11
CA LEU A 84 -12.57 -6.18 -7.60
C LEU A 84 -13.30 -5.57 -6.41
N SER A 85 -14.62 -5.42 -6.48
CA SER A 85 -15.44 -4.85 -5.41
C SER A 85 -15.28 -5.60 -4.10
N VAL A 86 -15.30 -6.93 -4.14
CA VAL A 86 -15.08 -7.77 -2.95
C VAL A 86 -13.71 -7.50 -2.30
N LYS A 87 -12.66 -7.30 -3.10
CA LYS A 87 -11.30 -7.05 -2.60
C LYS A 87 -11.12 -5.72 -1.89
N VAL A 88 -11.90 -4.71 -2.23
CA VAL A 88 -11.83 -3.40 -1.58
C VAL A 88 -12.29 -3.48 -0.11
N GLU A 89 -13.27 -4.33 0.19
CA GLU A 89 -13.87 -4.46 1.53
C GLU A 89 -13.04 -5.31 2.50
N GLU A 90 -12.13 -6.14 2.00
CA GLU A 90 -11.37 -7.11 2.81
C GLU A 90 -10.62 -6.47 3.98
N LEU A 91 -9.81 -5.45 3.71
CA LEU A 91 -9.02 -4.79 4.76
C LEU A 91 -9.88 -3.99 5.75
N ALA A 92 -10.95 -3.36 5.27
CA ALA A 92 -11.88 -2.65 6.15
C ALA A 92 -12.52 -3.63 7.13
N LYS A 93 -12.91 -4.82 6.67
CA LYS A 93 -13.47 -5.89 7.49
C LYS A 93 -12.48 -6.41 8.53
N ILE A 94 -11.20 -6.61 8.15
CA ILE A 94 -10.16 -6.99 9.10
C ILE A 94 -9.96 -5.89 10.15
N ASN A 95 -9.73 -4.64 9.69
CA ASN A 95 -9.44 -3.54 10.59
C ASN A 95 -10.56 -3.25 11.59
N SER A 96 -11.83 -3.46 11.19
CA SER A 96 -12.99 -3.27 12.09
C SER A 96 -13.03 -4.26 13.26
N LYS A 97 -12.28 -5.34 13.20
CA LYS A 97 -12.22 -6.38 14.24
C LYS A 97 -10.99 -6.28 15.14
N LEU A 98 -9.98 -5.46 14.76
CA LEU A 98 -8.74 -5.36 15.51
C LEU A 98 -8.93 -4.55 16.78
N SER A 99 -8.47 -5.11 17.92
CA SER A 99 -8.39 -4.42 19.20
C SER A 99 -6.92 -4.07 19.52
N PHE A 100 -6.73 -3.18 20.48
CA PHE A 100 -5.39 -2.85 20.98
C PHE A 100 -4.70 -4.07 21.63
N GLU A 101 -5.47 -4.93 22.29
CA GLU A 101 -4.99 -6.17 22.89
C GLU A 101 -4.48 -7.14 21.82
N ASP A 102 -5.20 -7.28 20.70
CA ASP A 102 -4.78 -8.12 19.57
C ASP A 102 -3.44 -7.66 19.00
N LEU A 103 -3.25 -6.35 18.81
CA LEU A 103 -2.01 -5.78 18.30
C LEU A 103 -0.85 -5.91 19.30
N SER A 104 -1.13 -5.75 20.59
CA SER A 104 -0.14 -5.96 21.65
C SER A 104 0.33 -7.41 21.70
N ASN A 105 -0.60 -8.36 21.62
CA ASN A 105 -0.30 -9.79 21.56
C ASN A 105 0.50 -10.16 20.31
N LEU A 106 0.15 -9.59 19.14
CA LEU A 106 0.91 -9.79 17.91
C LEU A 106 2.36 -9.30 18.08
N ASN A 107 2.55 -8.08 18.60
CA ASN A 107 3.88 -7.52 18.81
C ASN A 107 4.76 -8.38 19.73
N ALA A 108 4.17 -9.05 20.72
CA ALA A 108 4.89 -9.94 21.63
C ALA A 108 5.39 -11.25 20.97
N VAL A 109 4.74 -11.70 19.89
CA VAL A 109 5.04 -12.96 19.20
C VAL A 109 5.51 -12.75 17.75
N TYR A 110 5.75 -11.49 17.35
CA TYR A 110 6.14 -11.17 15.97
C TYR A 110 7.43 -11.87 15.58
N SER A 111 7.45 -12.45 14.42
CA SER A 111 8.57 -13.24 13.89
C SER A 111 8.68 -13.09 12.37
N ASP A 112 9.83 -13.47 11.81
CA ASP A 112 10.05 -13.43 10.35
C ASP A 112 8.98 -14.21 9.56
N SER A 113 8.43 -15.27 10.16
CA SER A 113 7.38 -16.06 9.50
C SER A 113 6.02 -15.32 9.47
N ILE A 114 5.73 -14.50 10.49
CA ILE A 114 4.54 -13.65 10.56
C ILE A 114 4.73 -12.46 9.63
N ASP A 115 5.89 -11.83 9.64
CA ASP A 115 6.23 -10.74 8.74
C ASP A 115 6.07 -11.17 7.28
N ARG A 116 6.66 -12.30 6.92
CA ARG A 116 6.52 -12.87 5.57
C ARG A 116 5.07 -13.15 5.20
N PHE A 117 4.27 -13.67 6.13
CA PHE A 117 2.83 -13.90 5.91
C PHE A 117 2.12 -12.62 5.50
N PHE A 118 2.30 -11.52 6.25
CA PHE A 118 1.66 -10.24 5.92
C PHE A 118 2.17 -9.65 4.60
N TRP A 119 3.49 -9.72 4.36
CA TRP A 119 4.08 -9.28 3.11
C TRP A 119 3.49 -10.02 1.91
N ASP A 120 3.47 -11.35 1.96
CA ASP A 120 2.97 -12.18 0.88
C ASP A 120 1.46 -11.94 0.68
N PHE A 121 0.69 -11.82 1.76
CA PHE A 121 -0.74 -11.53 1.71
C PHE A 121 -1.01 -10.20 1.00
N HIS A 122 -0.40 -9.12 1.45
CA HIS A 122 -0.67 -7.80 0.90
C HIS A 122 -0.12 -7.62 -0.51
N THR A 123 1.06 -8.17 -0.80
CA THR A 123 1.63 -8.16 -2.15
C THR A 123 0.70 -8.88 -3.12
N ASN A 124 0.24 -10.09 -2.77
CA ASN A 124 -0.64 -10.88 -3.62
C ASN A 124 -2.00 -10.20 -3.82
N ARG A 125 -2.58 -9.63 -2.76
CA ARG A 125 -3.83 -8.87 -2.83
C ARG A 125 -3.72 -7.65 -3.75
N ILE A 126 -2.66 -6.85 -3.58
CA ILE A 126 -2.41 -5.67 -4.42
C ILE A 126 -2.20 -6.10 -5.87
N THR A 127 -1.38 -7.12 -6.12
CA THR A 127 -1.16 -7.65 -7.47
C THR A 127 -2.47 -8.07 -8.13
N SER A 128 -3.33 -8.82 -7.44
CA SER A 128 -4.61 -9.26 -8.01
C SER A 128 -5.54 -8.09 -8.31
N THR A 129 -5.60 -7.09 -7.43
CA THR A 129 -6.39 -5.87 -7.65
C THR A 129 -5.93 -5.12 -8.90
N TYR A 130 -4.62 -4.94 -9.07
CA TYR A 130 -4.09 -4.19 -10.21
C TYR A 130 -4.06 -5.00 -11.50
N THR A 131 -3.97 -6.35 -11.43
CA THR A 131 -4.20 -7.22 -12.59
C THR A 131 -5.63 -7.04 -13.13
N LEU A 132 -6.62 -6.99 -12.25
CA LEU A 132 -8.01 -6.72 -12.64
C LEU A 132 -8.17 -5.33 -13.25
N LYS A 133 -7.68 -4.30 -12.57
CA LYS A 133 -7.79 -2.91 -13.06
C LYS A 133 -7.13 -2.69 -14.41
N GLU A 134 -5.93 -3.22 -14.61
CA GLU A 134 -5.19 -3.08 -15.88
C GLU A 134 -5.92 -3.76 -17.04
N TYR A 135 -6.68 -4.83 -16.77
CA TYR A 135 -7.46 -5.50 -17.79
C TYR A 135 -8.80 -4.80 -18.07
N ILE A 136 -9.46 -4.29 -17.02
CA ILE A 136 -10.77 -3.63 -17.13
C ILE A 136 -10.64 -2.23 -17.76
N ASP A 137 -9.61 -1.47 -17.37
CA ASP A 137 -9.39 -0.11 -17.85
C ASP A 137 -8.51 -0.15 -19.11
N PRO A 138 -8.97 0.39 -20.26
CA PRO A 138 -8.16 0.46 -21.49
C PRO A 138 -6.94 1.38 -21.35
N GLU A 139 -6.92 2.23 -20.32
CA GLU A 139 -5.84 3.16 -20.05
C GLU A 139 -4.77 2.52 -19.16
N PRO A 140 -3.46 2.56 -19.54
CA PRO A 140 -2.42 1.95 -18.73
C PRO A 140 -2.37 2.57 -17.32
N LEU A 141 -2.25 1.73 -16.30
CA LEU A 141 -2.16 2.16 -14.90
C LEU A 141 -0.90 3.00 -14.62
N MET A 142 0.22 2.60 -15.24
CA MET A 142 1.48 3.34 -15.11
C MET A 142 1.55 4.44 -16.17
N LYS A 143 1.35 5.68 -15.75
CA LYS A 143 1.43 6.89 -16.59
C LYS A 143 2.58 7.78 -16.17
N VAL A 144 2.96 8.69 -17.08
CA VAL A 144 3.98 9.72 -16.79
C VAL A 144 3.31 10.91 -16.14
N HIS A 145 3.79 11.26 -14.96
CA HIS A 145 3.28 12.36 -14.14
C HIS A 145 4.37 13.39 -13.85
N ASP A 146 3.97 14.63 -13.60
CA ASP A 146 4.84 15.62 -13.00
C ASP A 146 5.02 15.31 -11.52
N ALA A 147 6.27 15.19 -11.08
CA ALA A 147 6.58 14.79 -9.70
C ALA A 147 6.09 15.82 -8.67
N ARG A 148 6.21 17.11 -8.98
CA ARG A 148 5.73 18.19 -8.11
C ARG A 148 4.20 18.18 -8.01
N SER A 149 3.50 17.93 -9.10
CA SER A 149 2.03 17.86 -9.10
C SER A 149 1.51 16.74 -8.20
N ILE A 150 2.19 15.58 -8.14
CA ILE A 150 1.85 14.49 -7.21
C ILE A 150 2.02 14.96 -5.75
N VAL A 151 3.11 15.65 -5.43
CA VAL A 151 3.36 16.19 -4.08
C VAL A 151 2.26 17.18 -3.71
N GLU A 152 1.95 18.14 -4.56
CA GLU A 152 0.92 19.16 -4.31
C GLU A 152 -0.47 18.55 -4.11
N GLN A 153 -0.85 17.60 -4.95
CA GLN A 153 -2.11 16.84 -4.80
C GLN A 153 -2.16 16.08 -3.48
N SER A 154 -1.05 15.45 -3.10
CA SER A 154 -0.96 14.69 -1.85
C SER A 154 -1.06 15.60 -0.62
N ILE A 155 -0.44 16.78 -0.66
CA ILE A 155 -0.56 17.81 0.40
C ILE A 155 -2.01 18.28 0.50
N GLN A 156 -2.66 18.56 -0.62
CA GLN A 156 -4.06 18.99 -0.64
C GLN A 156 -4.97 17.92 -0.02
N THR A 157 -4.83 16.67 -0.45
CA THR A 157 -5.61 15.53 0.08
C THR A 157 -5.39 15.36 1.58
N THR A 158 -4.12 15.39 2.03
CA THR A 158 -3.78 15.27 3.46
C THR A 158 -4.39 16.41 4.27
N SER A 159 -4.25 17.65 3.79
CA SER A 159 -4.77 18.84 4.47
C SER A 159 -6.30 18.81 4.59
N GLN A 160 -6.99 18.34 3.55
CA GLN A 160 -8.46 18.17 3.58
C GLN A 160 -8.88 17.11 4.61
N ILE A 161 -8.22 15.95 4.62
CA ILE A 161 -8.54 14.85 5.56
C ILE A 161 -8.26 15.30 7.00
N LEU A 162 -7.14 15.97 7.25
CA LEU A 162 -6.83 16.52 8.57
C LEU A 162 -7.91 17.51 9.04
N SER A 163 -8.28 18.48 8.18
CA SER A 163 -9.29 19.49 8.49
C SER A 163 -10.69 18.90 8.73
N LEU A 164 -11.09 17.88 7.96
CA LEU A 164 -12.38 17.20 8.13
C LEU A 164 -12.48 16.41 9.44
N ASN A 165 -11.35 16.11 10.07
CA ASN A 165 -11.27 15.38 11.32
C ASN A 165 -10.79 16.28 12.48
N ASP A 166 -10.90 17.59 12.35
CA ASP A 166 -10.53 18.58 13.35
C ASP A 166 -9.06 18.54 13.79
N TYR A 167 -8.17 18.00 12.93
CA TYR A 167 -6.73 18.05 13.17
C TYR A 167 -6.11 19.31 12.59
N PRO A 168 -5.11 19.87 13.29
CA PRO A 168 -4.35 21.00 12.75
C PRO A 168 -3.53 20.57 11.53
N VAL A 169 -3.52 21.41 10.51
CA VAL A 169 -2.75 21.20 9.29
C VAL A 169 -1.34 21.74 9.47
N PRO A 170 -0.28 20.92 9.27
CA PRO A 170 1.10 21.41 9.36
C PRO A 170 1.43 22.31 8.16
N LYS A 171 2.45 23.17 8.35
CA LYS A 171 3.04 23.90 7.23
C LYS A 171 3.88 22.97 6.38
N PHE A 172 3.76 23.04 5.04
CA PHE A 172 4.61 22.34 4.09
C PHE A 172 5.56 23.32 3.39
N GLU A 173 6.79 22.92 3.18
CA GLU A 173 7.80 23.63 2.37
C GLU A 173 8.27 22.70 1.27
N ILE A 174 8.06 23.11 0.00
CA ILE A 174 8.37 22.29 -1.17
C ILE A 174 9.59 22.88 -1.88
N ASP A 175 10.63 22.06 -2.01
CA ASP A 175 11.82 22.32 -2.84
C ASP A 175 11.85 21.26 -3.94
N SER A 176 11.59 21.65 -5.18
CA SER A 176 11.39 20.70 -6.28
C SER A 176 11.94 21.25 -7.58
N ILE A 177 12.76 20.44 -8.25
CA ILE A 177 13.10 20.65 -9.64
C ILE A 177 12.08 19.98 -10.57
N PRO A 178 11.91 20.45 -11.84
CA PRO A 178 10.96 19.86 -12.79
C PRO A 178 11.40 18.43 -13.20
N LEU A 179 10.69 17.41 -12.73
CA LEU A 179 10.96 16.00 -13.02
C LEU A 179 9.69 15.26 -13.40
N LYS A 180 9.83 14.29 -14.29
CA LYS A 180 8.75 13.37 -14.67
C LYS A 180 9.00 11.99 -14.08
N VAL A 181 7.95 11.38 -13.56
CA VAL A 181 7.99 10.04 -12.96
C VAL A 181 6.95 9.16 -13.65
N LYS A 182 7.33 7.91 -13.99
CA LYS A 182 6.38 6.92 -14.50
C LYS A 182 5.92 6.02 -13.36
N CYS A 183 4.65 6.13 -13.01
CA CYS A 183 4.11 5.45 -11.84
C CYS A 183 2.60 5.24 -11.90
N VAL A 184 2.09 4.45 -10.97
CA VAL A 184 0.67 4.41 -10.62
C VAL A 184 0.41 5.55 -9.62
N ALA A 185 -0.13 6.67 -10.09
CA ALA A 185 -0.28 7.89 -9.28
C ALA A 185 -1.02 7.67 -7.94
N PRO A 186 -2.13 6.88 -7.86
CA PRO A 186 -2.76 6.56 -6.57
C PRO A 186 -1.82 5.91 -5.55
N HIS A 187 -0.83 5.12 -5.98
CA HIS A 187 0.17 4.54 -5.07
C HIS A 187 1.06 5.62 -4.46
N LEU A 188 1.58 6.52 -5.28
CA LEU A 188 2.44 7.60 -4.80
C LEU A 188 1.67 8.57 -3.89
N ILE A 189 0.44 8.90 -4.26
CA ILE A 189 -0.45 9.73 -3.42
C ILE A 189 -0.69 9.06 -2.06
N HIS A 190 -0.94 7.74 -2.04
CA HIS A 190 -1.11 7.01 -0.80
C HIS A 190 0.18 7.01 0.04
N ILE A 191 1.34 6.74 -0.58
CA ILE A 191 2.63 6.79 0.11
C ILE A 191 2.84 8.17 0.73
N MET A 192 2.70 9.23 -0.05
CA MET A 192 2.87 10.61 0.44
C MET A 192 1.89 10.93 1.57
N PHE A 193 0.62 10.53 1.43
CA PHE A 193 -0.39 10.72 2.48
C PHE A 193 0.01 10.07 3.81
N GLU A 194 0.44 8.81 3.79
CA GLU A 194 0.89 8.11 4.99
C GLU A 194 2.13 8.75 5.61
N LEU A 195 3.09 9.20 4.79
CA LEU A 195 4.29 9.88 5.27
C LEU A 195 3.96 11.25 5.87
N PHE A 196 3.10 12.04 5.22
CA PHE A 196 2.65 13.34 5.74
C PHE A 196 1.86 13.19 7.04
N LYS A 197 0.97 12.20 7.10
CA LYS A 197 0.21 11.86 8.30
C LYS A 197 1.15 11.54 9.48
N ASN A 198 2.15 10.69 9.26
CA ASN A 198 3.14 10.33 10.29
C ASN A 198 3.98 11.52 10.76
N SER A 199 4.28 12.47 9.87
CA SER A 199 5.05 13.69 10.17
C SER A 199 4.20 14.81 10.79
N THR A 200 2.87 14.72 10.76
CA THR A 200 1.96 15.82 11.17
C THR A 200 2.09 16.17 12.65
N LEU A 201 1.83 15.22 13.54
CA LEU A 201 1.87 15.49 15.00
C LEU A 201 3.26 15.91 15.48
N PRO A 202 4.37 15.24 15.08
CA PRO A 202 5.72 15.70 15.41
C PRO A 202 6.00 17.12 14.94
N SER A 203 5.62 17.48 13.73
CA SER A 203 5.84 18.81 13.15
C SER A 203 5.06 19.90 13.88
N ILE A 204 3.78 19.65 14.20
CA ILE A 204 2.93 20.58 14.93
C ILE A 204 3.46 20.79 16.35
N SER A 205 3.82 19.74 17.07
CA SER A 205 4.32 19.82 18.45
C SER A 205 5.58 20.68 18.56
N ARG A 206 6.43 20.66 17.55
CA ARG A 206 7.67 21.44 17.47
C ARG A 206 7.50 22.77 16.72
N LYS A 207 6.30 23.05 16.16
CA LYS A 207 6.02 24.24 15.33
C LYS A 207 7.00 24.36 14.15
N LYS A 208 7.33 23.24 13.51
CA LYS A 208 8.24 23.17 12.38
C LYS A 208 7.48 22.69 11.13
N PRO A 209 7.87 23.14 9.92
CA PRO A 209 7.26 22.66 8.69
C PRO A 209 7.69 21.22 8.39
N ILE A 210 6.87 20.52 7.60
CA ILE A 210 7.28 19.32 6.86
C ILE A 210 7.98 19.80 5.60
N ILE A 211 9.21 19.36 5.37
CA ILE A 211 10.00 19.72 4.21
C ILE A 211 9.85 18.59 3.18
N VAL A 212 9.50 18.93 1.95
CA VAL A 212 9.41 17.99 0.83
C VAL A 212 10.40 18.41 -0.24
N ARG A 213 11.39 17.56 -0.54
CA ARG A 213 12.35 17.78 -1.63
C ARG A 213 12.13 16.78 -2.74
N VAL A 214 12.21 17.25 -3.98
CA VAL A 214 12.14 16.41 -5.18
C VAL A 214 13.41 16.64 -6.01
N THR A 215 14.24 15.62 -6.09
CA THR A 215 15.57 15.69 -6.75
C THR A 215 15.77 14.55 -7.73
N ASP A 216 16.72 14.72 -8.64
CA ASP A 216 17.19 13.67 -9.57
C ASP A 216 18.36 12.92 -8.95
N GLU A 217 18.28 11.61 -8.91
CA GLU A 217 19.34 10.77 -8.38
C GLU A 217 19.52 9.52 -9.25
N ASP A 218 20.56 9.53 -10.10
CA ASP A 218 21.00 8.39 -10.92
C ASP A 218 19.87 7.68 -11.69
N GLY A 219 19.02 8.46 -12.38
CA GLY A 219 17.88 7.91 -13.14
C GLY A 219 16.63 7.64 -12.33
N PHE A 220 16.59 8.08 -11.08
CA PHE A 220 15.42 8.05 -10.21
C PHE A 220 14.98 9.46 -9.84
N VAL A 221 13.69 9.63 -9.67
CA VAL A 221 13.14 10.76 -8.93
C VAL A 221 13.14 10.40 -7.46
N MET A 222 13.87 11.19 -6.67
CA MET A 222 13.90 11.06 -5.22
C MET A 222 12.94 12.06 -4.60
N PHE A 223 12.02 11.57 -3.78
CA PHE A 223 11.17 12.35 -2.89
C PHE A 223 11.69 12.18 -1.46
N GLU A 224 12.17 13.25 -0.86
CA GLU A 224 12.51 13.30 0.56
C GLU A 224 11.36 14.01 1.31
N ILE A 225 10.84 13.36 2.32
CA ILE A 225 9.89 13.93 3.28
C ILE A 225 10.59 14.00 4.63
N ALA A 226 10.84 15.22 5.12
CA ALA A 226 11.57 15.43 6.37
C ALA A 226 10.72 16.21 7.36
N ASP A 227 10.56 15.67 8.56
CA ASP A 227 10.04 16.38 9.72
C ASP A 227 11.20 16.79 10.67
N ARG A 228 10.90 17.73 11.57
CA ARG A 228 11.78 18.15 12.66
C ARG A 228 11.13 17.88 14.00
N GLY A 229 10.48 16.72 14.11
CA GLY A 229 9.65 16.31 15.24
C GLY A 229 10.43 15.74 16.44
N GLY A 230 11.76 15.66 16.33
CA GLY A 230 12.61 15.15 17.41
C GLY A 230 13.11 13.72 17.21
N GLY A 231 12.78 13.09 16.08
CA GLY A 231 13.15 11.71 15.79
C GLY A 231 12.30 10.70 16.54
N MET A 232 12.68 9.44 16.43
CA MET A 232 12.00 8.33 17.11
C MET A 232 12.98 7.50 17.95
N PRO A 233 12.49 6.74 18.95
CA PRO A 233 13.33 5.85 19.72
C PRO A 233 13.98 4.76 18.87
N ASP A 234 15.24 4.44 19.11
CA ASP A 234 15.97 3.39 18.37
C ASP A 234 15.28 2.03 18.44
N SER A 235 14.64 1.72 19.56
CA SER A 235 13.86 0.48 19.72
C SER A 235 12.67 0.33 18.76
N SER A 236 12.30 1.41 18.08
CA SER A 236 11.21 1.43 17.10
C SER A 236 11.71 1.28 15.65
N LEU A 237 12.98 1.60 15.37
CA LEU A 237 13.50 1.72 14.00
C LEU A 237 13.33 0.46 13.15
N ASP A 238 13.57 -0.71 13.70
CA ASP A 238 13.40 -1.98 13.00
C ASP A 238 11.93 -2.39 12.91
N LYS A 239 11.11 -1.96 13.90
CA LYS A 239 9.72 -2.39 14.04
C LYS A 239 8.74 -1.61 13.17
N ILE A 240 9.05 -0.35 12.85
CA ILE A 240 8.14 0.50 12.05
C ILE A 240 7.79 -0.07 10.66
N TRP A 241 8.59 -1.00 10.17
CA TRP A 241 8.36 -1.69 8.91
C TRP A 241 7.55 -2.98 9.05
N GLN A 242 7.25 -3.39 10.29
CA GLN A 242 6.43 -4.57 10.58
C GLN A 242 4.94 -4.21 10.44
N PHE A 243 4.17 -5.10 9.82
CA PHE A 243 2.72 -4.94 9.76
C PHE A 243 2.12 -4.96 11.15
N HIS A 244 1.15 -4.07 11.38
CA HIS A 244 0.44 -3.90 12.64
C HIS A 244 1.29 -3.40 13.82
N TYR A 245 2.53 -2.93 13.58
CA TYR A 245 3.27 -2.22 14.61
C TYR A 245 2.79 -0.77 14.69
N THR A 246 2.36 -0.34 15.86
CA THR A 246 1.97 1.05 16.15
C THR A 246 2.44 1.48 17.53
N THR A 247 2.88 2.72 17.65
CA THR A 247 3.18 3.39 18.92
C THR A 247 2.02 4.24 19.42
N SER A 248 0.99 4.42 18.59
CA SER A 248 -0.20 5.20 18.91
C SER A 248 -1.16 4.40 19.77
N LYS A 249 -1.75 5.05 20.79
CA LYS A 249 -2.88 4.48 21.51
C LYS A 249 -4.08 4.52 20.56
N ILE A 250 -4.58 3.35 20.18
CA ILE A 250 -5.74 3.23 19.31
C ILE A 250 -6.95 3.74 20.07
N SER A 251 -7.50 4.89 19.65
CA SER A 251 -8.87 5.21 19.95
C SER A 251 -9.70 4.81 18.74
N GLU A 252 -10.80 4.09 18.95
CA GLU A 252 -11.66 3.52 17.92
C GLU A 252 -12.22 4.53 16.90
N ARG A 253 -11.95 5.81 17.07
CA ARG A 253 -12.52 6.93 16.29
C ARG A 253 -11.49 7.85 15.64
N ASP A 254 -10.21 7.52 15.70
CA ASP A 254 -9.19 8.42 15.19
C ASP A 254 -8.65 7.98 13.81
N PRO A 255 -9.10 8.61 12.72
CA PRO A 255 -8.71 8.22 11.36
C PRO A 255 -7.22 8.48 11.05
N ILE A 256 -6.54 9.25 11.91
CA ILE A 256 -5.12 9.56 11.75
C ILE A 256 -4.25 8.47 12.39
N HIS A 257 -4.73 7.85 13.48
CA HIS A 257 -4.03 6.75 14.11
C HIS A 257 -4.35 5.44 13.38
N GLY A 258 -3.41 4.98 12.56
CA GLY A 258 -3.56 3.74 11.78
C GLY A 258 -3.27 2.48 12.60
N PHE A 259 -3.74 1.34 12.10
CA PHE A 259 -3.52 -0.01 12.65
C PHE A 259 -2.09 -0.55 12.40
N GLY A 260 -1.08 0.33 12.27
CA GLY A 260 0.30 -0.07 11.98
C GLY A 260 0.52 -0.63 10.56
N MET A 261 -0.36 -0.28 9.63
CA MET A 261 -0.30 -0.78 8.25
C MET A 261 0.35 0.21 7.27
N GLY A 262 0.41 1.50 7.61
CA GLY A 262 0.77 2.55 6.68
C GLY A 262 2.17 2.37 6.07
N LEU A 263 3.22 2.37 6.87
CA LEU A 263 4.61 2.26 6.39
C LEU A 263 4.91 0.93 5.67
N PRO A 264 4.48 -0.25 6.17
CA PRO A 264 4.64 -1.49 5.43
C PRO A 264 3.94 -1.47 4.06
N LEU A 265 2.69 -1.00 3.97
CA LEU A 265 1.98 -0.87 2.69
C LEU A 265 2.67 0.14 1.75
N CYS A 266 3.24 1.22 2.27
CA CYS A 266 4.04 2.14 1.47
C CYS A 266 5.23 1.44 0.79
N LYS A 267 5.89 0.50 1.48
CA LYS A 267 6.94 -0.33 0.85
C LYS A 267 6.38 -1.20 -0.26
N VAL A 268 5.25 -1.88 -0.05
CA VAL A 268 4.61 -2.70 -1.08
C VAL A 268 4.28 -1.86 -2.32
N PHE A 269 3.72 -0.66 -2.13
CA PHE A 269 3.43 0.24 -3.24
C PHE A 269 4.69 0.81 -3.91
N ALA A 270 5.75 1.09 -3.15
CA ALA A 270 7.03 1.51 -3.72
C ALA A 270 7.62 0.40 -4.60
N ASP A 271 7.65 -0.84 -4.10
CA ASP A 271 8.14 -2.01 -4.84
C ASP A 271 7.31 -2.26 -6.11
N PHE A 272 5.98 -2.08 -6.06
CA PHE A 272 5.10 -2.17 -7.23
C PHE A 272 5.50 -1.17 -8.33
N ASN A 273 5.93 0.03 -7.95
CA ASN A 273 6.41 1.05 -8.88
C ASN A 273 7.92 0.91 -9.19
N SER A 274 8.53 -0.25 -8.94
CA SER A 274 9.97 -0.50 -9.10
C SER A 274 10.85 0.51 -8.34
N GLY A 275 10.31 1.05 -7.25
CA GLY A 275 10.93 2.04 -6.41
C GLY A 275 11.53 1.44 -5.13
N LYS A 276 11.95 2.33 -4.23
CA LYS A 276 12.50 1.96 -2.93
C LYS A 276 12.11 3.01 -1.89
N LEU A 277 11.66 2.54 -0.74
CA LEU A 277 11.38 3.37 0.43
C LEU A 277 12.42 3.10 1.53
N SER A 278 13.00 4.16 2.05
CA SER A 278 13.97 4.09 3.16
C SER A 278 13.80 5.27 4.10
N MET A 279 14.38 5.19 5.29
CA MET A 279 14.27 6.21 6.31
C MET A 279 15.60 6.42 7.03
N VAL A 280 15.84 7.65 7.44
CA VAL A 280 16.94 8.05 8.33
C VAL A 280 16.33 8.73 9.55
N ASN A 281 16.66 8.21 10.73
CA ASN A 281 16.33 8.85 12.00
C ASN A 281 17.48 9.78 12.38
N HIS A 282 17.18 11.05 12.55
CA HIS A 282 18.12 12.05 13.07
C HIS A 282 17.79 12.26 14.55
N GLU A 283 18.49 11.54 15.42
CA GLU A 283 18.24 11.53 16.85
C GLU A 283 18.12 12.95 17.41
N HIS A 284 17.08 13.19 18.21
CA HIS A 284 16.71 14.49 18.78
C HIS A 284 16.32 15.59 17.77
N PHE A 285 16.43 15.34 16.47
CA PHE A 285 16.17 16.33 15.43
C PHE A 285 14.88 16.06 14.64
N GLY A 286 14.76 14.89 14.03
CA GLY A 286 13.60 14.52 13.25
C GLY A 286 13.82 13.26 12.41
N VAL A 287 12.92 13.04 11.47
CA VAL A 287 12.99 11.88 10.54
C VAL A 287 13.00 12.37 9.11
N SER A 288 13.85 11.78 8.27
CA SER A 288 13.78 11.91 6.80
C SER A 288 13.41 10.58 6.18
N VAL A 289 12.35 10.56 5.38
CA VAL A 289 11.93 9.39 4.59
C VAL A 289 12.22 9.66 3.12
N PHE A 290 12.83 8.69 2.45
CA PHE A 290 13.26 8.78 1.06
C PHE A 290 12.51 7.75 0.22
N LEU A 291 11.75 8.23 -0.77
CA LEU A 291 11.10 7.41 -1.78
C LEU A 291 11.81 7.64 -3.12
N LYS A 292 12.42 6.58 -3.69
CA LYS A 292 12.99 6.58 -5.03
C LYS A 292 12.04 5.87 -5.99
N ILE A 293 11.70 6.53 -7.09
CA ILE A 293 10.88 5.96 -8.17
C ILE A 293 11.63 6.16 -9.49
N PRO A 294 11.65 5.18 -10.42
CA PRO A 294 12.31 5.33 -11.70
C PRO A 294 11.83 6.60 -12.43
N ARG A 295 12.79 7.38 -12.92
CA ARG A 295 12.51 8.58 -13.70
C ARG A 295 11.94 8.20 -15.06
N ALA A 296 10.90 8.92 -15.50
CA ALA A 296 10.47 8.85 -16.89
C ALA A 296 11.49 9.59 -17.75
N PHE A 297 12.14 8.89 -18.68
CA PHE A 297 12.98 9.53 -19.66
C PHE A 297 12.10 10.33 -20.64
N LYS A 298 12.61 11.47 -21.13
CA LYS A 298 12.01 12.10 -22.30
C LYS A 298 12.24 11.16 -23.48
N ASP A 299 11.17 10.71 -24.12
CA ASP A 299 11.24 10.15 -25.47
C ASP A 299 11.75 11.21 -26.44
#